data_3a43bdfc6868319c30ab24867ce156bc
#
_entry.id   3a43bdfc6868319c30ab24867ce156bc
#
_cell.length_a   1.000
_cell.length_b   1.000
_cell.length_c   1.000
_cell.angle_alpha   90.00
_cell.angle_beta   90.00
_cell.angle_gamma   90.00
#
_symmetry.space_group_name_H-M   'P 1'
#
loop_
_entity.id
_entity.type
_entity.pdbx_description
1 polymer ?
#
loop_
_entity_poly.entity_id
_entity_poly.type
_entity_poly.pdbx_seq_one_letter_code
_entity_poly.pdbx_strand_id
1 'polypeptide(L)'
;MGREKMVCRATVIEDEKEEDKKMTQDQYYFAVTEAAEYPDLDAYLSDVAMSTVLGDDPEAPIPQQQLDDLMAIFAAVHRTPREILDLTGLSQASFAQRYVIPRRTFQDWLLGNRTCPLYLRLLLQQSEGLLQVKISG
;
A
#
# COMPACT_ATOMS: atom_id res chain seq x y z
N MET A 1 -31.44 27.50 -2.75
CA MET A 1 -31.12 27.18 -2.47
C MET A 1 -30.64 26.83 -2.40
N GLY A 2 -30.64 26.71 -2.45
CA GLY A 2 -30.08 26.17 -2.16
C GLY A 2 -29.51 25.54 -3.10
N ARG A 3 -29.27 25.82 -4.18
CA ARG A 3 -28.65 25.33 -4.73
C ARG A 3 -27.60 25.05 -5.05
N GLU A 4 -27.24 25.70 -5.70
CA GLU A 4 -25.93 25.23 -5.54
C GLU A 4 -25.83 24.00 -4.73
N LYS A 5 -26.76 23.71 -4.01
CA LYS A 5 -26.80 22.49 -3.28
C LYS A 5 -26.79 21.29 -4.14
N MET A 6 -27.32 21.36 -5.32
CA MET A 6 -27.34 20.22 -6.19
C MET A 6 -25.96 19.79 -6.57
N VAL A 7 -25.09 20.76 -6.78
CA VAL A 7 -23.72 20.43 -7.10
C VAL A 7 -23.05 19.71 -5.94
N CYS A 8 -23.30 20.20 -4.74
CA CYS A 8 -22.73 19.55 -3.58
C CYS A 8 -23.25 18.14 -3.42
N ARG A 9 -24.51 17.92 -3.78
CA ARG A 9 -25.08 16.60 -3.64
C ARG A 9 -24.41 15.62 -4.57
N ALA A 10 -24.10 16.03 -5.78
CA ALA A 10 -23.41 15.16 -6.71
C ALA A 10 -22.03 14.78 -6.19
N THR A 11 -21.37 15.73 -5.57
CA THR A 11 -20.05 15.46 -5.01
C THR A 11 -20.13 14.43 -3.90
N VAL A 12 -21.15 14.53 -3.07
CA VAL A 12 -21.31 13.58 -1.97
C VAL A 12 -21.51 12.17 -2.50
N ILE A 13 -22.28 12.04 -3.56
CA ILE A 13 -22.50 10.71 -4.15
C ILE A 13 -21.21 10.11 -4.64
N GLU A 14 -20.36 10.92 -5.24
CA GLU A 14 -19.09 10.41 -5.73
C GLU A 14 -18.21 9.98 -4.58
N ASP A 15 -18.24 10.71 -3.47
CA ASP A 15 -17.47 10.31 -2.30
C ASP A 15 -17.93 8.96 -1.79
N GLU A 16 -19.21 8.72 -1.80
CA GLU A 16 -19.72 7.42 -1.36
C GLU A 16 -19.23 6.30 -2.25
N LYS A 17 -19.15 6.54 -3.55
CA LYS A 17 -18.64 5.53 -4.46
C LYS A 17 -17.19 5.20 -4.16
N GLU A 18 -16.41 6.21 -3.83
CA GLU A 18 -15.01 5.98 -3.51
C GLU A 18 -14.87 5.14 -2.26
N GLU A 19 -15.72 5.36 -1.27
CA GLU A 19 -15.66 4.55 -0.09
C GLU A 19 -16.05 3.12 -0.36
N ASP A 20 -17.00 2.91 -1.27
CA ASP A 20 -17.39 1.57 -1.64
C ASP A 20 -16.25 0.80 -2.29
N LYS A 21 -15.26 1.52 -2.80
CA LYS A 21 -14.13 0.89 -3.48
C LYS A 21 -12.95 0.64 -2.57
N LYS A 22 -13.10 0.88 -1.28
CA LYS A 22 -12.05 0.55 -0.35
C LYS A 22 -11.76 -0.94 -0.40
N MET A 23 -10.49 -1.26 -0.25
CA MET A 23 -10.07 -2.64 -0.23
C MET A 23 -10.45 -3.27 1.10
N THR A 24 -10.94 -4.51 1.06
CA THR A 24 -11.19 -5.23 2.31
C THR A 24 -9.86 -5.76 2.86
N GLN A 25 -9.88 -6.16 4.12
CA GLN A 25 -8.67 -6.72 4.72
C GLN A 25 -8.23 -7.98 3.98
N ASP A 26 -9.18 -8.82 3.57
CA ASP A 26 -8.84 -10.03 2.82
C ASP A 26 -8.20 -9.68 1.47
N GLN A 27 -8.74 -8.67 0.80
CA GLN A 27 -8.18 -8.24 -0.47
C GLN A 27 -6.78 -7.68 -0.30
N TYR A 28 -6.57 -6.92 0.76
CA TYR A 28 -5.26 -6.35 1.06
C TYR A 28 -4.24 -7.46 1.32
N TYR A 29 -4.63 -8.42 2.15
CA TYR A 29 -3.76 -9.56 2.44
C TYR A 29 -3.38 -10.29 1.16
N PHE A 30 -4.37 -10.56 0.31
CA PHE A 30 -4.13 -11.22 -0.96
C PHE A 30 -3.20 -10.40 -1.84
N ALA A 31 -3.46 -9.09 -1.95
CA ALA A 31 -2.65 -8.23 -2.81
C ALA A 31 -1.19 -8.19 -2.35
N VAL A 32 -0.97 -8.13 -1.04
CA VAL A 32 0.38 -8.08 -0.48
C VAL A 32 1.11 -9.40 -0.71
N THR A 33 0.45 -10.52 -0.41
CA THR A 33 1.11 -11.83 -0.54
C THR A 33 1.43 -12.14 -2.00
N GLU A 34 0.54 -11.75 -2.92
CA GLU A 34 0.82 -11.94 -4.33
C GLU A 34 1.95 -11.03 -4.81
N ALA A 35 1.99 -9.79 -4.32
CA ALA A 35 3.05 -8.87 -4.73
C ALA A 35 4.42 -9.42 -4.36
N ALA A 36 4.52 -10.14 -3.26
CA ALA A 36 5.79 -10.70 -2.83
C ALA A 36 6.29 -11.80 -3.77
N GLU A 37 5.38 -12.42 -4.53
CA GLU A 37 5.73 -13.51 -5.43
C GLU A 37 6.13 -13.05 -6.82
N TYR A 38 5.84 -11.80 -7.17
CA TYR A 38 6.12 -11.30 -8.52
C TYR A 38 7.27 -10.33 -8.51
N PRO A 39 8.29 -10.53 -9.34
CA PRO A 39 9.36 -9.54 -9.48
C PRO A 39 8.98 -8.40 -10.41
N ASP A 40 7.93 -8.55 -11.21
CA ASP A 40 7.56 -7.62 -12.26
C ASP A 40 6.16 -7.04 -12.01
N LEU A 41 6.08 -5.71 -12.03
CA LEU A 41 4.81 -5.03 -11.77
C LEU A 41 3.75 -5.39 -12.80
N ASP A 42 4.12 -5.47 -14.07
CA ASP A 42 3.14 -5.75 -15.12
C ASP A 42 2.53 -7.13 -14.94
N ALA A 43 3.35 -8.12 -14.64
CA ALA A 43 2.84 -9.46 -14.42
C ALA A 43 1.93 -9.51 -13.20
N TYR A 44 2.34 -8.81 -12.14
CA TYR A 44 1.53 -8.75 -10.93
C TYR A 44 0.16 -8.13 -11.22
N LEU A 45 0.15 -7.00 -11.91
CA LEU A 45 -1.10 -6.31 -12.19
C LEU A 45 -2.01 -7.16 -13.07
N SER A 46 -1.44 -7.83 -14.07
CA SER A 46 -2.23 -8.67 -14.96
C SER A 46 -2.90 -9.81 -14.21
N ASP A 47 -2.12 -10.51 -13.39
CA ASP A 47 -2.65 -11.68 -12.70
C ASP A 47 -3.65 -11.30 -11.63
N VAL A 48 -3.35 -10.25 -10.86
CA VAL A 48 -4.25 -9.84 -9.79
C VAL A 48 -5.53 -9.26 -10.37
N ALA A 49 -5.43 -8.57 -11.51
CA ALA A 49 -6.61 -8.02 -12.16
C ALA A 49 -7.56 -9.10 -12.63
N MET A 50 -7.04 -10.28 -12.97
CA MET A 50 -7.88 -11.38 -13.41
C MET A 50 -8.46 -12.16 -12.24
N SER A 51 -8.11 -11.81 -11.03
CA SER A 51 -8.53 -12.53 -9.85
C SER A 51 -9.93 -12.08 -9.43
N THR A 52 -10.76 -13.03 -9.02
CA THR A 52 -12.08 -12.71 -8.51
C THR A 52 -12.04 -12.18 -7.07
N VAL A 53 -10.88 -12.22 -6.44
CA VAL A 53 -10.77 -11.71 -5.09
C VAL A 53 -11.01 -10.21 -5.04
N LEU A 54 -10.57 -9.50 -6.08
CA LEU A 54 -10.72 -8.05 -6.12
C LEU A 54 -12.03 -7.58 -6.74
N GLY A 55 -12.78 -8.49 -7.36
CA GLY A 55 -14.05 -8.13 -7.97
C GLY A 55 -14.77 -9.35 -8.46
N ASP A 56 -16.07 -9.19 -8.69
CA ASP A 56 -16.91 -10.31 -9.09
C ASP A 56 -16.76 -10.64 -10.58
N ASP A 57 -16.37 -9.65 -11.37
CA ASP A 57 -16.31 -9.80 -12.80
C ASP A 57 -14.89 -9.51 -13.28
N PRO A 58 -14.12 -10.55 -13.62
CA PRO A 58 -12.73 -10.32 -14.05
C PRO A 58 -12.63 -9.58 -15.37
N GLU A 59 -13.71 -9.51 -16.15
CA GLU A 59 -13.67 -8.79 -17.41
C GLU A 59 -14.03 -7.32 -17.25
N ALA A 60 -14.54 -6.92 -16.10
CA ALA A 60 -14.85 -5.52 -15.86
C ALA A 60 -13.58 -4.71 -15.69
N PRO A 61 -13.57 -3.44 -16.13
CA PRO A 61 -12.40 -2.59 -15.94
C PRO A 61 -12.12 -2.39 -14.45
N ILE A 62 -10.85 -2.36 -14.10
CA ILE A 62 -10.46 -2.10 -12.72
C ILE A 62 -10.54 -0.61 -12.46
N PRO A 63 -11.20 -0.17 -11.38
CA PRO A 63 -11.21 1.25 -11.04
C PRO A 63 -9.80 1.78 -10.85
N GLN A 64 -9.58 3.02 -11.25
CA GLN A 64 -8.26 3.62 -11.17
C GLN A 64 -7.73 3.61 -9.73
N GLN A 65 -8.60 3.86 -8.75
CA GLN A 65 -8.17 3.86 -7.36
C GLN A 65 -7.62 2.49 -6.95
N GLN A 66 -8.28 1.43 -7.38
CA GLN A 66 -7.83 0.09 -7.05
C GLN A 66 -6.50 -0.22 -7.72
N LEU A 67 -6.34 0.22 -8.96
CA LEU A 67 -5.07 0.03 -9.66
C LEU A 67 -3.95 0.79 -8.95
N ASP A 68 -4.23 2.03 -8.54
CA ASP A 68 -3.25 2.81 -7.81
C ASP A 68 -2.85 2.13 -6.50
N ASP A 69 -3.83 1.56 -5.81
CA ASP A 69 -3.56 0.84 -4.56
C ASP A 69 -2.66 -0.37 -4.80
N LEU A 70 -2.93 -1.12 -5.87
CA LEU A 70 -2.10 -2.27 -6.19
C LEU A 70 -0.67 -1.87 -6.51
N MET A 71 -0.50 -0.78 -7.24
CA MET A 71 0.83 -0.28 -7.56
C MET A 71 1.57 0.17 -6.31
N ALA A 72 0.86 0.84 -5.41
CA ALA A 72 1.47 1.27 -4.15
C ALA A 72 1.87 0.07 -3.29
N ILE A 73 1.03 -0.97 -3.26
CA ILE A 73 1.32 -2.18 -2.51
C ILE A 73 2.56 -2.87 -3.09
N PHE A 74 2.62 -3.01 -4.41
CA PHE A 74 3.76 -3.65 -5.05
C PHE A 74 5.05 -2.91 -4.71
N ALA A 75 5.04 -1.59 -4.83
CA ALA A 75 6.21 -0.79 -4.53
C ALA A 75 6.64 -0.97 -3.07
N ALA A 76 5.67 -0.95 -2.15
CA ALA A 76 5.97 -1.08 -0.73
C ALA A 76 6.55 -2.45 -0.39
N VAL A 77 6.00 -3.50 -1.01
CA VAL A 77 6.47 -4.86 -0.75
C VAL A 77 7.92 -5.04 -1.19
N HIS A 78 8.32 -4.36 -2.25
CA HIS A 78 9.67 -4.53 -2.80
C HIS A 78 10.67 -3.48 -2.33
N ARG A 79 10.25 -2.55 -1.46
CA ARG A 79 11.16 -1.55 -0.93
C ARG A 79 12.09 -2.17 0.10
N THR A 80 13.38 -1.84 -0.03
CA THR A 80 14.37 -2.25 0.95
C THR A 80 14.35 -1.31 2.15
N PRO A 81 14.90 -1.73 3.30
CA PRO A 81 15.01 -0.81 4.42
C PRO A 81 15.77 0.47 4.08
N ARG A 82 16.79 0.38 3.22
CA ARG A 82 17.52 1.56 2.79
C ARG A 82 16.61 2.54 2.05
N GLU A 83 15.80 2.01 1.15
CA GLU A 83 14.88 2.86 0.40
C GLU A 83 13.83 3.50 1.30
N ILE A 84 13.35 2.74 2.29
CA ILE A 84 12.40 3.29 3.23
C ILE A 84 13.02 4.43 4.02
N LEU A 85 14.23 4.22 4.50
CA LEU A 85 14.93 5.27 5.26
C LEU A 85 15.13 6.52 4.40
N ASP A 86 15.57 6.33 3.16
CA ASP A 86 15.82 7.46 2.28
C ASP A 86 14.56 8.28 2.03
N LEU A 87 13.42 7.60 1.89
CA LEU A 87 12.15 8.29 1.65
C LEU A 87 11.68 9.08 2.86
N THR A 88 12.07 8.71 4.07
CA THR A 88 11.66 9.44 5.26
C THR A 88 12.47 10.71 5.47
N GLY A 89 13.67 10.78 4.92
CA GLY A 89 14.56 11.89 5.13
C GLY A 89 15.23 11.89 6.48
N LEU A 90 15.03 10.85 7.27
CA LEU A 90 15.63 10.76 8.61
C LEU A 90 17.02 10.14 8.53
N SER A 91 17.85 10.45 9.54
CA SER A 91 19.12 9.76 9.69
C SER A 91 18.89 8.36 10.23
N GLN A 92 19.89 7.49 10.07
CA GLN A 92 19.84 6.15 10.62
C GLN A 92 19.51 6.18 12.11
N ALA A 93 20.20 7.03 12.85
CA ALA A 93 20.02 7.09 14.29
C ALA A 93 18.61 7.57 14.65
N SER A 94 18.12 8.58 13.93
CA SER A 94 16.80 9.12 14.22
C SER A 94 15.70 8.11 13.91
N PHE A 95 15.83 7.39 12.83
CA PHE A 95 14.84 6.37 12.44
C PHE A 95 14.81 5.24 13.47
N ALA A 96 15.99 4.74 13.85
CA ALA A 96 16.06 3.66 14.83
C ALA A 96 15.49 4.12 16.16
N GLN A 97 15.76 5.35 16.56
CA GLN A 97 15.24 5.88 17.82
C GLN A 97 13.72 6.01 17.77
N ARG A 98 13.20 6.49 16.66
CA ARG A 98 11.74 6.68 16.52
C ARG A 98 10.99 5.37 16.72
N TYR A 99 11.51 4.28 16.18
CA TYR A 99 10.82 3.00 16.23
C TYR A 99 11.39 2.05 17.27
N VAL A 100 12.30 2.56 18.08
CA VAL A 100 12.93 1.79 19.16
C VAL A 100 13.55 0.51 18.61
N ILE A 101 14.21 0.63 17.47
CA ILE A 101 14.93 -0.48 16.86
C ILE A 101 16.36 -0.46 17.37
N PRO A 102 16.90 -1.58 17.85
CA PRO A 102 18.31 -1.60 18.25
C PRO A 102 19.18 -1.16 17.07
N ARG A 103 20.13 -0.27 17.34
CA ARG A 103 20.94 0.32 16.26
C ARG A 103 21.65 -0.75 15.44
N ARG A 104 22.16 -1.78 16.12
CA ARG A 104 22.85 -2.86 15.43
C ARG A 104 21.90 -3.60 14.50
N THR A 105 20.68 -3.85 14.96
CA THR A 105 19.69 -4.56 14.16
C THR A 105 19.34 -3.75 12.91
N PHE A 106 19.10 -2.45 13.07
CA PHE A 106 18.76 -1.62 11.93
C PHE A 106 19.91 -1.54 10.94
N GLN A 107 21.12 -1.42 11.45
CA GLN A 107 22.29 -1.38 10.60
C GLN A 107 22.44 -2.67 9.81
N ASP A 108 22.18 -3.83 10.45
CA ASP A 108 22.24 -5.12 9.77
C ASP A 108 21.20 -5.20 8.65
N TRP A 109 20.02 -4.65 8.87
CA TRP A 109 19.00 -4.59 7.82
C TRP A 109 19.48 -3.74 6.63
N LEU A 110 20.07 -2.59 6.93
CA LEU A 110 20.54 -1.68 5.88
C LEU A 110 21.68 -2.28 5.07
N LEU A 111 22.54 -3.05 5.72
CA LEU A 111 23.68 -3.68 5.05
C LEU A 111 23.35 -5.01 4.40
N GLY A 112 22.14 -5.53 4.65
CA GLY A 112 21.76 -6.82 4.09
C GLY A 112 22.25 -8.00 4.87
N ASN A 113 22.84 -7.80 6.05
CA ASN A 113 23.30 -8.90 6.90
C ASN A 113 22.15 -9.65 7.53
N ARG A 114 21.01 -9.00 7.69
CA ARG A 114 19.80 -9.60 8.20
C ARG A 114 18.63 -9.10 7.36
N THR A 115 17.62 -9.93 7.24
CA THR A 115 16.43 -9.58 6.47
C THR A 115 15.40 -8.95 7.40
N CYS A 116 14.93 -7.77 7.04
CA CYS A 116 13.83 -7.15 7.75
C CYS A 116 12.54 -7.84 7.28
N PRO A 117 11.74 -8.40 8.20
CA PRO A 117 10.51 -9.08 7.79
C PRO A 117 9.59 -8.19 7.01
N LEU A 118 8.87 -8.78 6.07
CA LEU A 118 7.96 -8.02 5.22
C LEU A 118 6.91 -7.27 6.04
N TYR A 119 6.31 -7.95 7.02
CA TYR A 119 5.24 -7.30 7.81
C TYR A 119 5.78 -6.06 8.52
N LEU A 120 7.01 -6.09 8.97
CA LEU A 120 7.60 -4.97 9.66
C LEU A 120 7.89 -3.83 8.70
N ARG A 121 8.41 -4.15 7.51
CA ARG A 121 8.64 -3.11 6.51
C ARG A 121 7.32 -2.42 6.13
N LEU A 122 6.26 -3.19 6.02
CA LEU A 122 4.95 -2.60 5.71
C LEU A 122 4.45 -1.70 6.83
N LEU A 123 4.61 -2.13 8.09
CA LEU A 123 4.18 -1.32 9.22
C LEU A 123 4.97 -0.02 9.31
N LEU A 124 6.27 -0.08 9.07
CA LEU A 124 7.09 1.13 9.08
C LEU A 124 6.65 2.09 7.99
N GLN A 125 6.36 1.58 6.80
CA GLN A 125 5.92 2.42 5.71
C GLN A 125 4.55 3.02 5.98
N GLN A 126 3.64 2.25 6.56
CA GLN A 126 2.35 2.78 6.95
C GLN A 126 2.49 3.89 7.99
N SER A 127 3.36 3.68 8.96
CA SER A 127 3.59 4.67 10.00
C SER A 127 4.15 5.98 9.45
N GLU A 128 4.99 5.90 8.42
CA GLU A 128 5.60 7.08 7.82
C GLU A 128 4.74 7.68 6.70
N GLY A 129 3.60 7.09 6.43
CA GLY A 129 2.74 7.61 5.37
C GLY A 129 3.20 7.25 3.97
N LEU A 130 4.14 6.32 3.83
CA LEU A 130 4.64 5.91 2.54
C LEU A 130 3.74 4.89 1.86
N LEU A 131 2.91 4.20 2.62
CA LEU A 131 1.94 3.26 2.09
C LEU A 131 0.58 3.63 2.64
N GLN A 132 -0.28 4.13 1.77
CA GLN A 132 -1.60 4.62 2.17
C GLN A 132 -2.66 3.93 1.33
N VAL A 133 -3.14 2.81 1.83
CA VAL A 133 -4.24 2.08 1.20
C VAL A 133 -5.38 2.06 2.20
N LYS A 134 -6.54 2.50 1.75
CA LYS A 134 -7.70 2.54 2.63
C LYS A 134 -8.33 1.15 2.72
N ILE A 135 -8.44 0.67 3.92
CA ILE A 135 -9.00 -0.66 4.18
C ILE A 135 -10.36 -0.47 4.84
N SER A 136 -11.37 -1.12 4.29
CA SER A 136 -12.69 -1.08 4.90
C SER A 136 -12.73 -2.14 5.98
N GLY A 137 -13.30 -1.78 7.09
CA GLY A 137 -13.26 -2.74 8.09
C GLY A 137 -13.78 -2.95 9.20
#